data_32feca09d47864b6b83534b47baa6e0e
#
_entry.id   32feca09d47864b6b83534b47baa6e0e
#
_cell.length_a   1.000
_cell.length_b   1.000
_cell.length_c   1.000
_cell.angle_alpha   90.00
_cell.angle_beta   90.00
_cell.angle_gamma   90.00
#
_symmetry.space_group_name_H-M   'P 1'
#
loop_
_entity.id
_entity.type
_entity.pdbx_description
1 polymer ?
#
loop_
_entity_poly.entity_id
_entity_poly.type
_entity_poly.pdbx_seq_one_letter_code
_entity_poly.pdbx_strand_id
1 'polypeptide(L)'
;MEKSFENVSNNDLFDLADLFKVFSDSTRIRILFSLFENEKNVNTISNELGISQSAISHQLRYLKDSNLVKSRRNGQSIFYALSDSHVEFIIKLGLEHLHEDN
;
A
#
# COMPACT_ATOMS: atom_id res chain seq x y z
N MET A 1 3.46 8.69 22.06
CA MET A 1 3.79 8.13 22.55
C MET A 1 4.92 7.82 22.38
N GLU A 2 5.59 7.81 22.72
CA GLU A 2 6.59 7.59 22.75
C GLU A 2 6.97 6.53 23.05
N LYS A 3 7.21 6.06 22.86
CA LYS A 3 7.37 5.11 23.22
C LYS A 3 8.03 4.26 22.88
N SER A 4 8.17 4.18 22.59
CA SER A 4 8.45 3.03 22.42
C SER A 4 9.53 2.64 21.52
N PHE A 5 10.38 3.48 21.13
CA PHE A 5 11.53 3.15 20.34
C PHE A 5 12.64 2.56 21.17
N GLU A 6 12.48 2.57 22.47
CA GLU A 6 13.47 1.99 23.35
C GLU A 6 13.44 0.48 23.36
N ASN A 7 12.34 -0.11 22.90
CA ASN A 7 12.20 -1.55 22.95
C ASN A 7 12.23 -2.20 21.59
N VAL A 8 12.81 -1.52 20.62
CA VAL A 8 12.89 -2.04 19.26
C VAL A 8 14.00 -3.08 19.20
N SER A 9 13.65 -4.27 18.74
CA SER A 9 14.60 -5.37 18.59
C SER A 9 15.17 -5.39 17.18
N ASN A 10 16.23 -6.18 16.99
CA ASN A 10 16.75 -6.40 15.65
C ASN A 10 15.71 -7.06 14.75
N ASN A 11 14.89 -7.95 15.30
CA ASN A 11 13.83 -8.57 14.50
C ASN A 11 12.82 -7.53 14.04
N ASP A 12 12.51 -6.57 14.89
CA ASP A 12 11.62 -5.47 14.47
C ASP A 12 12.21 -4.70 13.30
N LEU A 13 13.52 -4.48 13.31
CA LEU A 13 14.16 -3.74 12.24
C LEU A 13 14.21 -4.55 10.96
N PHE A 14 14.39 -5.87 11.05
CA PHE A 14 14.30 -6.73 9.87
C PHE A 14 12.89 -6.70 9.28
N ASP A 15 11.87 -6.74 10.14
CA ASP A 15 10.50 -6.68 9.69
C ASP A 15 10.20 -5.33 9.03
N LEU A 16 10.75 -4.27 9.58
CA LEU A 16 10.60 -2.93 8.99
C LEU A 16 11.23 -2.88 7.61
N ALA A 17 12.41 -3.48 7.45
CA ALA A 17 13.06 -3.53 6.14
C ALA A 17 12.20 -4.29 5.14
N ASP A 18 11.58 -5.39 5.57
CA ASP A 18 10.68 -6.15 4.70
C ASP A 18 9.48 -5.31 4.29
N LEU A 19 8.95 -4.52 5.21
CA LEU A 19 7.85 -3.62 4.90
C LEU A 19 8.26 -2.64 3.80
N PHE A 20 9.44 -2.04 3.92
CA PHE A 20 9.88 -1.09 2.91
C PHE A 20 10.14 -1.73 1.56
N LYS A 21 10.45 -3.03 1.54
CA LYS A 21 10.57 -3.72 0.26
C LYS A 21 9.24 -3.72 -0.50
N VAL A 22 8.13 -3.85 0.23
CA VAL A 22 6.82 -3.81 -0.41
C VAL A 22 6.63 -2.47 -1.11
N PHE A 23 7.07 -1.39 -0.49
CA PHE A 23 6.95 -0.05 -1.06
C PHE A 23 7.97 0.23 -2.16
N SER A 24 8.90 -0.67 -2.42
CA SER A 24 9.99 -0.38 -3.35
C SER A 24 9.64 -0.64 -4.82
N ASP A 25 8.44 -1.06 -5.12
CA ASP A 25 8.01 -1.33 -6.49
C ASP A 25 7.04 -0.24 -6.95
N SER A 26 7.32 0.38 -8.11
CA SER A 26 6.53 1.51 -8.57
C SER A 26 5.08 1.14 -8.86
N THR A 27 4.82 -0.07 -9.37
CA THR A 27 3.45 -0.49 -9.63
C THR A 27 2.67 -0.61 -8.33
N ARG A 28 3.28 -1.18 -7.30
CA ARG A 28 2.61 -1.29 -6.00
C ARG A 28 2.33 0.08 -5.40
N ILE A 29 3.29 1.00 -5.51
CA ILE A 29 3.08 2.37 -5.02
C ILE A 29 1.92 3.01 -5.77
N ARG A 30 1.85 2.84 -7.10
CA ARG A 30 0.77 3.43 -7.87
C ARG A 30 -0.59 2.86 -7.47
N ILE A 31 -0.66 1.57 -7.20
CA ILE A 31 -1.90 0.95 -6.74
C ILE A 31 -2.32 1.54 -5.40
N LEU A 32 -1.38 1.60 -4.45
CA LEU A 32 -1.69 2.13 -3.12
C LEU A 32 -2.15 3.58 -3.21
N PHE A 33 -1.47 4.37 -4.02
CA PHE A 33 -1.84 5.77 -4.20
C PHE A 33 -3.25 5.91 -4.79
N SER A 34 -3.61 5.02 -5.71
CA SER A 34 -4.93 5.06 -6.33
C SER A 34 -6.05 4.79 -5.34
N LEU A 35 -5.73 4.19 -4.19
CA LEU A 35 -6.72 3.85 -3.17
C LEU A 35 -6.82 4.89 -2.06
N PHE A 36 -6.14 6.03 -2.22
CA PHE A 36 -6.13 7.03 -1.13
C PHE A 36 -7.53 7.52 -0.75
N GLU A 37 -8.38 7.75 -1.72
CA GLU A 37 -9.66 8.38 -1.44
C GLU A 37 -10.84 7.43 -1.43
N ASN A 38 -10.72 6.32 -2.16
CA ASN A 38 -11.85 5.41 -2.31
C ASN A 38 -11.37 3.99 -2.45
N GLU A 39 -12.20 3.07 -1.95
CA GLU A 39 -12.00 1.67 -2.32
C GLU A 39 -12.31 1.48 -3.80
N LYS A 40 -11.68 0.50 -4.43
CA LYS A 40 -11.82 0.26 -5.86
C LYS A 40 -11.71 -1.23 -6.15
N ASN A 41 -12.36 -1.67 -7.22
CA ASN A 41 -12.19 -3.04 -7.67
C ASN A 41 -11.05 -3.11 -8.70
N VAL A 42 -10.69 -4.34 -9.09
CA VAL A 42 -9.57 -4.57 -10.00
C VAL A 42 -9.77 -3.84 -11.32
N ASN A 43 -10.99 -3.90 -11.85
CA ASN A 43 -11.28 -3.30 -13.15
C ASN A 43 -11.01 -1.80 -13.14
N THR A 44 -11.46 -1.13 -12.10
CA THR A 44 -11.25 0.32 -11.97
C THR A 44 -9.77 0.66 -11.87
N ILE A 45 -9.04 -0.06 -11.03
CA ILE A 45 -7.61 0.19 -10.87
C ILE A 45 -6.87 -0.06 -12.18
N SER A 46 -7.21 -1.17 -12.86
CA SER A 46 -6.61 -1.53 -14.13
C SER A 46 -6.81 -0.41 -15.16
N ASN A 47 -8.03 0.10 -15.25
CA ASN A 47 -8.32 1.16 -16.20
C ASN A 47 -7.60 2.45 -15.85
N GLU A 48 -7.56 2.81 -14.58
CA GLU A 48 -6.90 4.06 -14.17
C GLU A 48 -5.41 4.03 -14.39
N LEU A 49 -4.80 2.89 -14.15
CA LEU A 49 -3.34 2.80 -14.22
C LEU A 49 -2.82 2.33 -15.58
N GLY A 50 -3.72 1.85 -16.44
CA GLY A 50 -3.30 1.32 -17.73
C GLY A 50 -2.51 0.03 -17.61
N ILE A 51 -2.84 -0.80 -16.64
CA ILE A 51 -2.16 -2.06 -16.36
C ILE A 51 -3.19 -3.18 -16.43
N SER A 52 -2.80 -4.33 -16.93
CA SER A 52 -3.73 -5.44 -17.12
C SER A 52 -4.36 -5.88 -15.81
N GLN A 53 -5.59 -6.39 -15.90
CA GLN A 53 -6.29 -6.85 -14.71
C GLN A 53 -5.56 -7.99 -14.01
N SER A 54 -4.93 -8.89 -14.78
CA SER A 54 -4.21 -9.97 -14.15
C SER A 54 -2.99 -9.47 -13.38
N ALA A 55 -2.29 -8.47 -13.91
CA ALA A 55 -1.15 -7.90 -13.21
C ALA A 55 -1.60 -7.18 -11.94
N ILE A 56 -2.71 -6.41 -12.03
CA ILE A 56 -3.26 -5.73 -10.85
C ILE A 56 -3.69 -6.75 -9.80
N SER A 57 -4.39 -7.82 -10.21
CA SER A 57 -4.83 -8.85 -9.27
C SER A 57 -3.65 -9.49 -8.55
N HIS A 58 -2.58 -9.76 -9.28
CA HIS A 58 -1.38 -10.36 -8.70
C HIS A 58 -0.78 -9.44 -7.65
N GLN A 59 -0.67 -8.16 -7.97
CA GLN A 59 -0.11 -7.20 -7.03
C GLN A 59 -1.01 -6.98 -5.82
N LEU A 60 -2.32 -6.95 -6.02
CA LEU A 60 -3.25 -6.79 -4.90
C LEU A 60 -3.18 -7.97 -3.95
N ARG A 61 -3.01 -9.18 -4.46
CA ARG A 61 -2.83 -10.33 -3.59
C ARG A 61 -1.58 -10.17 -2.73
N TYR A 62 -0.48 -9.75 -3.35
CA TYR A 62 0.75 -9.51 -2.62
C TYR A 62 0.58 -8.44 -1.55
N LEU A 63 -0.10 -7.35 -1.91
CA LEU A 63 -0.35 -6.25 -0.96
C LEU A 63 -1.27 -6.69 0.18
N LYS A 64 -2.23 -7.54 -0.12
CA LYS A 64 -3.13 -8.04 0.93
C LYS A 64 -2.38 -8.99 1.87
N ASP A 65 -1.55 -9.86 1.31
CA ASP A 65 -0.74 -10.76 2.11
C ASP A 65 0.25 -10.00 2.98
N SER A 66 0.65 -8.82 2.54
CA SER A 66 1.56 -7.95 3.29
C SER A 66 0.83 -6.99 4.24
N ASN A 67 -0.48 -7.11 4.32
CA ASN A 67 -1.32 -6.31 5.23
C ASN A 67 -1.33 -4.82 4.90
N LEU A 68 -1.15 -4.47 3.63
CA LEU A 68 -1.21 -3.07 3.21
C LEU A 68 -2.55 -2.71 2.60
N VAL A 69 -3.31 -3.70 2.13
CA VAL A 69 -4.68 -3.48 1.66
C VAL A 69 -5.58 -4.51 2.31
N LYS A 70 -6.85 -4.17 2.38
CA LYS A 70 -7.91 -5.06 2.81
C LYS A 70 -8.93 -5.14 1.69
N SER A 71 -9.77 -6.16 1.73
CA SER A 71 -10.78 -6.32 0.69
C SER A 71 -12.12 -6.68 1.31
N ARG A 72 -13.17 -6.37 0.56
CA ARG A 72 -14.51 -6.81 0.91
C ARG A 72 -15.24 -7.21 -0.35
N ARG A 73 -16.15 -8.14 -0.22
CA ARG A 73 -16.97 -8.57 -1.35
C ARG A 73 -18.28 -7.79 -1.35
N ASN A 74 -18.67 -7.35 -2.52
CA ASN A 74 -19.97 -6.72 -2.72
C ASN A 74 -20.56 -7.30 -4.00
N GLY A 75 -21.45 -8.28 -3.84
CA GLY A 75 -21.98 -9.01 -4.99
C GLY A 75 -20.89 -9.85 -5.60
N GLN A 76 -20.65 -9.66 -6.89
CA GLN A 76 -19.62 -10.40 -7.61
C GLN A 76 -18.31 -9.65 -7.68
N SER A 77 -18.28 -8.46 -7.13
CA SER A 77 -17.06 -7.64 -7.14
C SER A 77 -16.36 -7.68 -5.80
N ILE A 78 -15.04 -7.58 -5.86
CA ILE A 78 -14.21 -7.45 -4.66
C ILE A 78 -13.62 -6.06 -4.70
N PHE A 79 -13.81 -5.30 -3.63
CA PHE A 79 -13.28 -3.95 -3.51
C PHE A 79 -12.11 -3.94 -2.56
N TYR A 80 -11.08 -3.19 -2.92
CA TYR A 80 -9.86 -3.08 -2.15
C TYR A 80 -9.71 -1.68 -1.60
N ALA A 81 -9.16 -1.58 -0.40
CA ALA A 81 -8.91 -0.30 0.25
C ALA A 81 -7.59 -0.42 1.01
N LEU A 82 -7.01 0.70 1.36
CA LEU A 82 -5.83 0.67 2.23
C LEU A 82 -6.22 0.06 3.57
N SER A 83 -5.31 -0.72 4.15
CA SER A 83 -5.62 -1.43 5.38
C SER A 83 -5.83 -0.48 6.56
N ASP A 84 -5.10 0.63 6.58
CA ASP A 84 -5.25 1.65 7.62
C ASP A 84 -4.58 2.94 7.17
N SER A 85 -4.67 3.96 8.01
CA SER A 85 -4.13 5.27 7.67
C SER A 85 -2.61 5.32 7.65
N HIS A 86 -1.95 4.34 8.26
CA HIS A 86 -0.48 4.32 8.25
C HIS A 86 0.06 4.18 6.83
N VAL A 87 -0.60 3.39 6.00
CA VAL A 87 -0.15 3.15 4.63
C VAL A 87 -0.16 4.46 3.85
N GLU A 88 -1.25 5.21 3.96
CA GLU A 88 -1.36 6.50 3.30
C GLU A 88 -0.31 7.46 3.84
N PHE A 89 -0.12 7.48 5.15
CA PHE A 89 0.80 8.39 5.81
C PHE A 89 2.25 8.15 5.36
N ILE A 90 2.65 6.87 5.25
CA ILE A 90 4.00 6.54 4.81
C ILE A 90 4.26 7.10 3.41
N ILE A 91 3.31 6.91 2.50
CA ILE A 91 3.48 7.39 1.12
C ILE A 91 3.49 8.91 1.08
N LYS A 92 2.58 9.55 1.80
CA LYS A 92 2.53 11.01 1.83
C LYS A 92 3.82 11.60 2.39
N LEU A 93 4.33 10.99 3.44
CA LEU A 93 5.57 11.47 4.06
C LEU A 93 6.73 11.33 3.09
N GLY A 94 6.79 10.22 2.36
CA GLY A 94 7.83 10.03 1.35
C GLY A 94 7.75 11.07 0.25
N LEU A 95 6.54 11.35 -0.23
CA LEU A 95 6.35 12.37 -1.27
C LEU A 95 6.73 13.74 -0.77
N GLU A 96 6.35 14.07 0.46
CA GLU A 96 6.74 15.33 1.07
C GLU A 96 8.24 15.49 1.11
N HIS A 97 8.92 14.44 1.54
CA HIS A 97 10.37 14.47 1.61
C HIS A 97 11.01 14.71 0.23
N LEU A 98 10.47 14.06 -0.79
CA LEU A 98 11.00 14.22 -2.14
C LEU A 98 10.79 15.62 -2.70
N HIS A 99 9.71 16.30 -2.29
CA HIS A 99 9.38 17.63 -2.78
C HIS A 99 9.92 18.75 -1.89
N GLU A 100 10.53 18.37 -0.82
CA GLU A 100 11.05 19.33 0.09
C GLU A 100 12.23 20.05 -0.49
N ASP A 101 12.40 21.11 -0.69
CA ASP A 101 13.43 21.57 -1.20
C ASP A 101 13.60 22.56 -1.26
N ASN A 102 13.41 22.48 -1.22
CA ASN A 102 13.70 23.00 -1.57
C ASN A 102 13.79 23.86 -1.55
#